data_ada6ed2adcff2da5084ae3074c11e7c2
#
_entry.id   ada6ed2adcff2da5084ae3074c11e7c2
#
_cell.length_a   1.000
_cell.length_b   1.000
_cell.length_c   1.000
_cell.angle_alpha   90.00
_cell.angle_beta   90.00
_cell.angle_gamma   90.00
#
_symmetry.space_group_name_H-M   'P 1'
#
loop_
_entity.id
_entity.type
_entity.pdbx_description
1 polymer ?
#
loop_
_entity_poly.entity_id
_entity_poly.type
_entity_poly.pdbx_seq_one_letter_code
_entity_poly.pdbx_strand_id
1 'polypeptide(L)'
;LFQLAEKAKCGEATVVRFCKKIGCESYHDFKEELTDETQEHLKSENDSFVSQIYQNIQTSIEYTIQNLDLEQLDEIAALMDKADIIFCAGVGNSGIPAEACAMRLVRNGKNGIYFKDNHFQSIYLNELKHNDIAILFSASGESIDTIHCAEILKQRKVKTVCVTSSIVSSLATLCDYCILMKRWLGPLGGGSMIGQITQMYIADLL
;
A
#
# COMPACT_ATOMS: atom_id res chain seq x y z
N LEU A 1 -10.39 -8.05 12.47
CA LEU A 1 -11.25 -8.70 13.43
C LEU A 1 -12.64 -8.03 13.45
N PHE A 2 -12.72 -6.72 13.75
CA PHE A 2 -13.95 -5.94 13.80
C PHE A 2 -14.79 -6.08 12.53
N GLN A 3 -14.22 -5.85 11.35
CA GLN A 3 -14.94 -5.95 10.07
C GLN A 3 -15.50 -7.35 9.78
N LEU A 4 -14.81 -8.41 10.21
CA LEU A 4 -15.30 -9.77 10.06
C LEU A 4 -16.49 -10.02 11.02
N ALA A 5 -16.38 -9.56 12.26
CA ALA A 5 -17.45 -9.66 13.27
C ALA A 5 -18.71 -8.92 12.81
N GLU A 6 -18.56 -7.72 12.25
CA GLU A 6 -19.66 -6.90 11.71
C GLU A 6 -20.32 -7.59 10.51
N LYS A 7 -19.55 -8.06 9.51
CA LYS A 7 -20.10 -8.81 8.35
C LYS A 7 -20.76 -10.13 8.75
N ALA A 8 -20.20 -10.82 9.74
CA ALA A 8 -20.75 -12.06 10.28
C ALA A 8 -21.91 -11.83 11.27
N LYS A 9 -22.25 -10.56 11.56
CA LYS A 9 -23.28 -10.16 12.54
C LYS A 9 -23.08 -10.82 13.90
N CYS A 10 -21.84 -10.89 14.39
CA CYS A 10 -21.49 -11.47 15.68
C CYS A 10 -20.46 -10.60 16.42
N GLY A 11 -20.22 -10.88 17.70
CA GLY A 11 -19.20 -10.17 18.47
C GLY A 11 -17.78 -10.63 18.16
N GLU A 12 -16.78 -9.75 18.31
CA GLU A 12 -15.36 -10.07 18.12
C GLU A 12 -14.90 -11.29 18.95
N ALA A 13 -15.40 -11.43 20.19
CA ALA A 13 -15.14 -12.58 21.04
C ALA A 13 -15.63 -13.91 20.42
N THR A 14 -16.65 -13.87 19.57
CA THR A 14 -17.17 -15.05 18.85
C THR A 14 -16.23 -15.42 17.72
N VAL A 15 -15.68 -14.42 17.00
CA VAL A 15 -14.66 -14.65 15.96
C VAL A 15 -13.38 -15.25 16.56
N VAL A 16 -12.91 -14.72 17.68
CA VAL A 16 -11.74 -15.27 18.39
C VAL A 16 -11.96 -16.70 18.86
N ARG A 17 -13.15 -17.01 19.43
CA ARG A 17 -13.50 -18.38 19.82
C ARG A 17 -13.61 -19.32 18.63
N PHE A 18 -14.10 -18.85 17.50
CA PHE A 18 -14.11 -19.64 16.27
C PHE A 18 -12.69 -19.98 15.82
N CYS A 19 -11.76 -18.99 15.75
CA CYS A 19 -10.37 -19.23 15.40
C CYS A 19 -9.73 -20.31 16.30
N LYS A 20 -9.90 -20.19 17.62
CA LYS A 20 -9.39 -21.19 18.57
C LYS A 20 -10.02 -22.57 18.39
N LYS A 21 -11.31 -22.65 18.04
CA LYS A 21 -12.02 -23.93 17.85
C LYS A 21 -11.55 -24.68 16.59
N ILE A 22 -11.07 -23.98 15.58
CA ILE A 22 -10.52 -24.56 14.36
C ILE A 22 -9.01 -24.80 14.43
N GLY A 23 -8.37 -24.51 15.58
CA GLY A 23 -6.96 -24.81 15.84
C GLY A 23 -6.00 -23.63 15.75
N CYS A 24 -6.47 -22.43 15.34
CA CYS A 24 -5.62 -21.24 15.29
C CYS A 24 -5.50 -20.61 16.68
N GLU A 25 -4.32 -20.15 17.06
CA GLU A 25 -4.08 -19.50 18.35
C GLU A 25 -4.69 -18.10 18.42
N SER A 26 -4.76 -17.40 17.28
CA SER A 26 -5.26 -16.04 17.15
C SER A 26 -6.03 -15.82 15.83
N TYR A 27 -6.72 -14.67 15.73
CA TYR A 27 -7.31 -14.22 14.46
C TYR A 27 -6.24 -13.91 13.40
N HIS A 28 -5.04 -13.56 13.82
CA HIS A 28 -3.90 -13.34 12.91
C HIS A 28 -3.48 -14.67 12.27
N ASP A 29 -3.29 -15.72 13.08
CA ASP A 29 -2.94 -17.06 12.61
C ASP A 29 -4.01 -17.61 11.66
N PHE A 30 -5.28 -17.44 12.01
CA PHE A 30 -6.40 -17.81 11.12
C PHE A 30 -6.32 -17.12 9.75
N LYS A 31 -5.93 -15.83 9.72
CA LYS A 31 -5.74 -15.14 8.44
C LYS A 31 -4.53 -15.66 7.66
N GLU A 32 -3.46 -16.02 8.36
CA GLU A 32 -2.27 -16.61 7.75
C GLU A 32 -2.57 -17.98 7.17
N GLU A 33 -3.24 -18.87 7.93
CA GLU A 33 -3.65 -20.20 7.46
C GLU A 33 -4.60 -20.13 6.24
N LEU A 34 -5.60 -19.25 6.27
CA LEU A 34 -6.48 -19.03 5.11
C LEU A 34 -5.70 -18.56 3.87
N THR A 35 -4.64 -17.79 4.08
CA THR A 35 -3.80 -17.29 2.99
C THR A 35 -2.92 -18.42 2.45
N ASP A 36 -2.43 -19.29 3.32
CA ASP A 36 -1.62 -20.46 2.96
C ASP A 36 -2.44 -21.52 2.22
N GLU A 37 -3.66 -21.84 2.67
CA GLU A 37 -4.56 -22.76 1.95
C GLU A 37 -4.92 -22.27 0.54
N THR A 38 -5.13 -20.96 0.36
CA THR A 38 -5.37 -20.39 -0.97
C THR A 38 -4.13 -20.44 -1.87
N GLN A 39 -2.93 -20.56 -1.30
CA GLN A 39 -1.66 -20.67 -2.05
C GLN A 39 -1.23 -22.11 -2.30
N GLU A 40 -1.60 -23.08 -1.46
CA GLU A 40 -1.28 -24.49 -1.67
C GLU A 40 -1.91 -25.06 -2.94
N HIS A 41 -3.06 -24.53 -3.38
CA HIS A 41 -3.65 -24.89 -4.67
C HIS A 41 -2.84 -24.44 -5.90
N LEU A 42 -1.78 -23.62 -5.71
CA LEU A 42 -0.88 -23.16 -6.78
C LEU A 42 0.51 -23.81 -6.75
N LYS A 43 0.77 -24.71 -5.77
CA LYS A 43 2.07 -25.41 -5.69
C LYS A 43 2.04 -26.67 -6.55
N SER A 44 2.76 -26.66 -7.66
CA SER A 44 3.29 -27.91 -8.23
C SER A 44 4.43 -28.41 -7.35
N GLU A 45 4.45 -29.70 -7.00
CA GLU A 45 5.38 -30.36 -6.06
C GLU A 45 6.88 -30.27 -6.41
N ASN A 46 7.27 -29.53 -7.46
CA ASN A 46 8.64 -29.44 -7.97
C ASN A 46 9.21 -28.02 -8.13
N ASP A 47 8.52 -26.97 -7.66
CA ASP A 47 9.06 -25.62 -7.83
C ASP A 47 10.11 -25.29 -6.77
N SER A 48 11.33 -24.96 -7.21
CA SER A 48 12.38 -24.49 -6.33
C SER A 48 11.94 -23.18 -5.64
N PHE A 49 12.50 -22.88 -4.46
CA PHE A 49 12.26 -21.63 -3.75
C PHE A 49 12.44 -20.38 -4.66
N VAL A 50 13.40 -20.45 -5.58
CA VAL A 50 13.66 -19.39 -6.57
C VAL A 50 12.46 -19.21 -7.50
N SER A 51 11.88 -20.31 -8.01
CA SER A 51 10.68 -20.26 -8.85
C SER A 51 9.47 -19.69 -8.10
N GLN A 52 9.31 -20.05 -6.83
CA GLN A 52 8.23 -19.52 -5.99
C GLN A 52 8.34 -18.00 -5.81
N ILE A 53 9.53 -17.48 -5.50
CA ILE A 53 9.75 -16.03 -5.39
C ILE A 53 9.43 -15.33 -6.72
N TYR A 54 9.91 -15.86 -7.82
CA TYR A 54 9.63 -15.32 -9.16
C TYR A 54 8.13 -15.26 -9.46
N GLN A 55 7.42 -16.38 -9.28
CA GLN A 55 5.98 -16.46 -9.50
C GLN A 55 5.20 -15.49 -8.61
N ASN A 56 5.60 -15.32 -7.37
CA ASN A 56 4.98 -14.41 -6.43
C ASN A 56 5.12 -12.94 -6.86
N ILE A 57 6.30 -12.56 -7.34
CA ILE A 57 6.55 -11.22 -7.90
C ILE A 57 5.71 -11.02 -9.16
N GLN A 58 5.76 -11.98 -10.10
CA GLN A 58 5.01 -11.92 -11.33
C GLN A 58 3.51 -11.77 -11.06
N THR A 59 2.93 -12.63 -10.23
CA THR A 59 1.51 -12.57 -9.86
C THR A 59 1.13 -11.24 -9.18
N SER A 60 2.04 -10.67 -8.40
CA SER A 60 1.78 -9.37 -7.74
C SER A 60 1.75 -8.21 -8.74
N ILE A 61 2.64 -8.22 -9.71
CA ILE A 61 2.67 -7.24 -10.79
C ILE A 61 1.46 -7.41 -11.71
N GLU A 62 1.16 -8.64 -12.15
CA GLU A 62 0.00 -8.94 -13.00
C GLU A 62 -1.32 -8.51 -12.37
N TYR A 63 -1.53 -8.81 -11.08
CA TYR A 63 -2.71 -8.34 -10.35
C TYR A 63 -2.79 -6.82 -10.34
N THR A 64 -1.67 -6.14 -10.10
CA THR A 64 -1.63 -4.68 -10.08
C THR A 64 -2.02 -4.11 -11.46
N ILE A 65 -1.45 -4.64 -12.55
CA ILE A 65 -1.77 -4.23 -13.91
C ILE A 65 -3.27 -4.42 -14.23
N GLN A 66 -3.84 -5.56 -13.84
CA GLN A 66 -5.25 -5.87 -14.08
C GLN A 66 -6.22 -4.96 -13.32
N ASN A 67 -5.77 -4.32 -12.23
CA ASN A 67 -6.57 -3.41 -11.42
C ASN A 67 -6.19 -1.94 -11.60
N LEU A 68 -5.31 -1.63 -12.56
CA LEU A 68 -5.00 -0.24 -12.90
C LEU A 68 -6.15 0.40 -13.68
N ASP A 69 -6.55 1.55 -13.22
CA ASP A 69 -7.40 2.46 -13.96
C ASP A 69 -6.52 3.43 -14.75
N LEU A 70 -6.48 3.25 -16.07
CA LEU A 70 -5.63 4.05 -16.95
C LEU A 70 -6.09 5.51 -17.05
N GLU A 71 -7.40 5.76 -16.98
CA GLU A 71 -7.95 7.12 -16.98
C GLU A 71 -7.53 7.84 -15.70
N GLN A 72 -7.61 7.15 -14.56
CA GLN A 72 -7.12 7.67 -13.28
C GLN A 72 -5.61 7.96 -13.32
N LEU A 73 -4.81 7.08 -13.93
CA LEU A 73 -3.36 7.32 -14.08
C LEU A 73 -3.06 8.56 -14.92
N ASP A 74 -3.79 8.76 -16.02
CA ASP A 74 -3.64 9.95 -16.87
C ASP A 74 -4.00 11.22 -16.10
N GLU A 75 -5.07 11.18 -15.28
CA GLU A 75 -5.43 12.32 -14.42
C GLU A 75 -4.34 12.61 -13.39
N ILE A 76 -3.80 11.59 -12.73
CA ILE A 76 -2.71 11.73 -11.75
C ILE A 76 -1.48 12.33 -12.44
N ALA A 77 -1.08 11.81 -13.60
CA ALA A 77 0.06 12.31 -14.36
C ALA A 77 -0.13 13.79 -14.75
N ALA A 78 -1.34 14.18 -15.19
CA ALA A 78 -1.65 15.56 -15.51
C ALA A 78 -1.61 16.49 -14.29
N LEU A 79 -1.96 16.01 -13.10
CA LEU A 79 -1.84 16.75 -11.85
C LEU A 79 -0.37 16.89 -11.44
N MET A 80 0.41 15.79 -11.53
CA MET A 80 1.85 15.80 -11.24
C MET A 80 2.62 16.71 -12.19
N ASP A 81 2.20 16.79 -13.45
CA ASP A 81 2.85 17.68 -14.43
C ASP A 81 2.70 19.16 -14.08
N LYS A 82 1.58 19.54 -13.49
CA LYS A 82 1.25 20.92 -13.09
C LYS A 82 1.68 21.28 -11.67
N ALA A 83 2.02 20.29 -10.86
CA ALA A 83 2.35 20.50 -9.46
C ALA A 83 3.68 21.24 -9.29
N ASP A 84 3.73 22.17 -8.35
CA ASP A 84 4.97 22.85 -7.94
C ASP A 84 5.84 21.89 -7.12
N ILE A 85 5.22 21.09 -6.26
CA ILE A 85 5.85 20.09 -5.41
C ILE A 85 5.09 18.77 -5.53
N ILE A 86 5.82 17.67 -5.69
CA ILE A 86 5.30 16.31 -5.60
C ILE A 86 5.90 15.68 -4.34
N PHE A 87 5.10 15.59 -3.30
CA PHE A 87 5.52 15.05 -2.00
C PHE A 87 5.28 13.55 -1.95
N CYS A 88 6.32 12.77 -1.66
CA CYS A 88 6.24 11.33 -1.48
C CYS A 88 6.39 10.97 0.00
N ALA A 89 5.51 10.13 0.53
CA ALA A 89 5.57 9.68 1.91
C ALA A 89 5.31 8.18 2.03
N GLY A 90 5.94 7.56 3.01
CA GLY A 90 5.78 6.17 3.36
C GLY A 90 6.63 5.84 4.58
N VAL A 91 6.18 4.88 5.38
CA VAL A 91 6.82 4.50 6.64
C VAL A 91 7.40 3.09 6.55
N GLY A 92 8.53 2.87 7.18
CA GLY A 92 9.22 1.57 7.19
C GLY A 92 9.53 1.09 5.78
N ASN A 93 9.07 -0.11 5.44
CA ASN A 93 9.29 -0.70 4.12
C ASN A 93 8.66 0.09 2.96
N SER A 94 7.57 0.81 3.20
CA SER A 94 6.94 1.67 2.20
C SER A 94 7.68 3.01 2.00
N GLY A 95 8.60 3.36 2.88
CA GLY A 95 9.49 4.51 2.72
C GLY A 95 10.49 4.33 1.58
N ILE A 96 10.92 3.09 1.31
CA ILE A 96 11.88 2.77 0.22
C ILE A 96 11.29 3.16 -1.16
N PRO A 97 10.12 2.69 -1.57
CA PRO A 97 9.51 3.12 -2.83
C PRO A 97 9.10 4.60 -2.84
N ALA A 98 8.74 5.19 -1.71
CA ALA A 98 8.47 6.62 -1.62
C ALA A 98 9.72 7.47 -1.93
N GLU A 99 10.87 7.11 -1.35
CA GLU A 99 12.17 7.73 -1.64
C GLU A 99 12.56 7.55 -3.11
N ALA A 100 12.45 6.32 -3.63
CA ALA A 100 12.76 6.01 -5.03
C ALA A 100 11.88 6.81 -6.00
N CYS A 101 10.59 6.96 -5.71
CA CYS A 101 9.65 7.77 -6.48
C CYS A 101 10.11 9.25 -6.51
N ALA A 102 10.38 9.85 -5.35
CA ALA A 102 10.84 11.23 -5.27
C ALA A 102 12.15 11.45 -6.06
N MET A 103 13.12 10.53 -5.93
CA MET A 103 14.39 10.60 -6.68
C MET A 103 14.17 10.50 -8.20
N ARG A 104 13.24 9.63 -8.64
CA ARG A 104 12.90 9.50 -10.06
C ARG A 104 12.26 10.78 -10.61
N LEU A 105 11.33 11.38 -9.85
CA LEU A 105 10.72 12.66 -10.19
C LEU A 105 11.77 13.77 -10.37
N VAL A 106 12.73 13.85 -9.46
CA VAL A 106 13.85 14.83 -9.59
C VAL A 106 14.66 14.59 -10.85
N ARG A 107 14.95 13.34 -11.21
CA ARG A 107 15.67 13.00 -12.46
C ARG A 107 14.89 13.42 -13.70
N ASN A 108 13.57 13.45 -13.62
CA ASN A 108 12.67 13.89 -14.71
C ASN A 108 12.37 15.40 -14.66
N GLY A 109 13.11 16.17 -13.85
CA GLY A 109 12.99 17.63 -13.77
C GLY A 109 11.82 18.12 -12.94
N LYS A 110 11.18 17.24 -12.16
CA LYS A 110 10.10 17.59 -11.23
C LYS A 110 10.64 17.83 -9.83
N ASN A 111 9.92 18.59 -9.04
CA ASN A 111 10.28 18.86 -7.65
C ASN A 111 9.72 17.76 -6.72
N GLY A 112 10.34 16.57 -6.79
CA GLY A 112 10.02 15.42 -5.93
C GLY A 112 10.65 15.58 -4.55
N ILE A 113 9.86 15.48 -3.49
CA ILE A 113 10.32 15.63 -2.10
C ILE A 113 9.96 14.39 -1.28
N TYR A 114 10.94 13.91 -0.52
CA TYR A 114 10.78 12.82 0.46
C TYR A 114 11.64 13.11 1.70
N PHE A 115 11.15 12.79 2.85
CA PHE A 115 11.92 12.78 4.10
C PHE A 115 11.88 11.39 4.73
N LYS A 116 13.03 10.89 5.14
CA LYS A 116 13.14 9.58 5.80
C LYS A 116 12.56 9.61 7.23
N ASP A 117 12.67 10.76 7.88
CA ASP A 117 12.18 10.97 9.24
C ASP A 117 10.71 11.38 9.21
N ASN A 118 9.85 10.63 9.90
CA ASN A 118 8.40 10.87 9.93
C ASN A 118 8.02 12.20 10.57
N HIS A 119 8.83 12.70 11.50
CA HIS A 119 8.60 14.00 12.11
C HIS A 119 8.83 15.14 11.11
N PHE A 120 9.90 15.07 10.34
CA PHE A 120 10.13 16.02 9.24
C PHE A 120 9.08 15.90 8.14
N GLN A 121 8.61 14.68 7.82
CA GLN A 121 7.46 14.51 6.94
C GLN A 121 6.28 15.33 7.43
N SER A 122 5.87 15.14 8.69
CA SER A 122 4.71 15.83 9.28
C SER A 122 4.86 17.35 9.34
N ILE A 123 6.07 17.86 9.61
CA ILE A 123 6.35 19.31 9.61
C ILE A 123 6.18 19.86 8.20
N TYR A 124 6.77 19.19 7.19
CA TYR A 124 6.77 19.67 5.82
C TYR A 124 5.38 19.71 5.17
N LEU A 125 4.44 18.86 5.62
CA LEU A 125 3.05 18.89 5.15
C LEU A 125 2.39 20.26 5.31
N ASN A 126 2.85 21.05 6.28
CA ASN A 126 2.34 22.40 6.51
C ASN A 126 2.81 23.43 5.46
N GLU A 127 3.82 23.12 4.67
CA GLU A 127 4.31 23.97 3.57
C GLU A 127 3.58 23.71 2.26
N LEU A 128 2.96 22.52 2.11
CA LEU A 128 2.26 22.13 0.89
C LEU A 128 1.00 22.97 0.66
N LYS A 129 0.72 23.25 -0.60
CA LYS A 129 -0.38 24.09 -1.05
C LYS A 129 -1.35 23.32 -1.95
N HIS A 130 -2.46 23.92 -2.28
CA HIS A 130 -3.53 23.30 -3.09
C HIS A 130 -3.14 22.91 -4.53
N ASN A 131 -2.06 23.47 -5.06
CA ASN A 131 -1.49 23.13 -6.37
C ASN A 131 -0.34 22.09 -6.28
N ASP A 132 -0.04 21.61 -5.09
CA ASP A 132 0.88 20.49 -4.88
C ASP A 132 0.11 19.17 -4.91
N ILE A 133 0.84 18.05 -5.04
CA ILE A 133 0.29 16.70 -4.97
C ILE A 133 1.13 15.84 -4.04
N ALA A 134 0.49 14.92 -3.33
CA ALA A 134 1.17 13.98 -2.47
C ALA A 134 0.89 12.53 -2.88
N ILE A 135 1.94 11.70 -2.91
CA ILE A 135 1.88 10.26 -3.18
C ILE A 135 2.22 9.53 -1.89
N LEU A 136 1.25 8.80 -1.34
CA LEU A 136 1.33 8.14 -0.04
C LEU A 136 1.42 6.62 -0.21
N PHE A 137 2.56 6.05 0.14
CA PHE A 137 2.80 4.61 0.05
C PHE A 137 2.49 3.92 1.39
N SER A 138 1.52 3.01 1.40
CA SER A 138 1.20 2.17 2.55
C SER A 138 0.58 0.85 2.08
N ALA A 139 1.32 -0.24 2.17
CA ALA A 139 0.84 -1.54 1.70
C ALA A 139 -0.46 -1.98 2.38
N SER A 140 -0.61 -1.78 3.68
CA SER A 140 -1.86 -2.07 4.40
C SER A 140 -2.93 -0.99 4.24
N GLY A 141 -2.51 0.27 4.04
CA GLY A 141 -3.37 1.44 4.14
C GLY A 141 -3.81 1.78 5.56
N GLU A 142 -3.19 1.15 6.57
CA GLU A 142 -3.53 1.30 8.00
C GLU A 142 -2.35 1.81 8.84
N SER A 143 -1.28 2.33 8.21
CA SER A 143 -0.15 2.92 8.94
C SER A 143 -0.57 4.28 9.53
N ILE A 144 -0.54 4.40 10.84
CA ILE A 144 -1.01 5.58 11.59
C ILE A 144 -0.36 6.87 11.07
N ASP A 145 0.96 6.86 10.90
CA ASP A 145 1.69 8.05 10.43
C ASP A 145 1.26 8.45 9.00
N THR A 146 1.04 7.47 8.10
CA THR A 146 0.60 7.74 6.72
C THR A 146 -0.85 8.24 6.67
N ILE A 147 -1.72 7.70 7.52
CA ILE A 147 -3.10 8.17 7.69
C ILE A 147 -3.09 9.61 8.20
N HIS A 148 -2.29 9.91 9.21
CA HIS A 148 -2.15 11.27 9.75
C HIS A 148 -1.66 12.26 8.68
N CYS A 149 -0.71 11.86 7.83
CA CYS A 149 -0.30 12.66 6.67
C CYS A 149 -1.50 12.96 5.76
N ALA A 150 -2.31 11.94 5.42
CA ALA A 150 -3.48 12.12 4.56
C ALA A 150 -4.53 13.05 5.17
N GLU A 151 -4.76 12.99 6.49
CA GLU A 151 -5.67 13.89 7.21
C GLU A 151 -5.24 15.36 7.13
N ILE A 152 -3.94 15.63 7.35
CA ILE A 152 -3.37 16.98 7.23
C ILE A 152 -3.52 17.49 5.78
N LEU A 153 -3.13 16.67 4.80
CA LEU A 153 -3.20 17.03 3.39
C LEU A 153 -4.64 17.34 2.94
N LYS A 154 -5.61 16.55 3.41
CA LYS A 154 -7.04 16.78 3.14
C LYS A 154 -7.51 18.12 3.69
N GLN A 155 -7.13 18.49 4.92
CA GLN A 155 -7.46 19.78 5.52
C GLN A 155 -6.84 20.94 4.70
N ARG A 156 -5.67 20.73 4.14
CA ARG A 156 -4.96 21.73 3.32
C ARG A 156 -5.41 21.75 1.85
N LYS A 157 -6.32 20.85 1.46
CA LYS A 157 -6.83 20.69 0.09
C LYS A 157 -5.73 20.37 -0.93
N VAL A 158 -4.69 19.69 -0.49
CA VAL A 158 -3.65 19.11 -1.36
C VAL A 158 -4.20 17.83 -1.96
N LYS A 159 -4.02 17.64 -3.27
CA LYS A 159 -4.41 16.41 -3.95
C LYS A 159 -3.56 15.23 -3.49
N THR A 160 -4.21 14.10 -3.24
CA THR A 160 -3.57 12.93 -2.66
C THR A 160 -3.80 11.68 -3.48
N VAL A 161 -2.72 10.93 -3.70
CA VAL A 161 -2.72 9.60 -4.31
C VAL A 161 -2.23 8.61 -3.28
N CYS A 162 -2.96 7.55 -3.00
CA CYS A 162 -2.44 6.45 -2.19
C CYS A 162 -2.13 5.22 -3.03
N VAL A 163 -1.07 4.51 -2.63
CA VAL A 163 -0.66 3.21 -3.16
C VAL A 163 -0.85 2.19 -2.04
N THR A 164 -1.89 1.36 -2.15
CA THR A 164 -2.29 0.43 -1.09
C THR A 164 -2.87 -0.87 -1.65
N SER A 165 -3.00 -1.89 -0.80
CA SER A 165 -3.60 -3.17 -1.19
C SER A 165 -5.10 -3.28 -0.89
N SER A 166 -5.72 -2.24 -0.34
CA SER A 166 -7.14 -2.28 0.05
C SER A 166 -7.83 -0.96 -0.22
N ILE A 167 -8.78 -0.98 -1.14
CA ILE A 167 -9.62 0.19 -1.47
C ILE A 167 -10.53 0.64 -0.32
N VAL A 168 -10.75 -0.25 0.66
CA VAL A 168 -11.55 0.04 1.86
C VAL A 168 -10.68 0.37 3.07
N SER A 169 -9.36 0.56 2.88
CA SER A 169 -8.47 0.96 3.97
C SER A 169 -8.73 2.39 4.42
N SER A 170 -8.33 2.70 5.64
CA SER A 170 -8.44 4.06 6.20
C SER A 170 -7.76 5.10 5.30
N LEU A 171 -6.57 4.77 4.77
CA LEU A 171 -5.84 5.66 3.87
C LEU A 171 -6.60 5.88 2.55
N ALA A 172 -7.11 4.81 1.91
CA ALA A 172 -7.83 4.91 0.64
C ALA A 172 -9.11 5.76 0.75
N THR A 173 -9.81 5.71 1.89
CA THR A 173 -11.02 6.53 2.11
C THR A 173 -10.73 8.02 2.33
N LEU A 174 -9.50 8.37 2.64
CA LEU A 174 -9.05 9.76 2.86
C LEU A 174 -8.51 10.41 1.59
N CYS A 175 -7.88 9.62 0.71
CA CYS A 175 -7.21 10.11 -0.49
C CYS A 175 -8.17 10.38 -1.66
N ASP A 176 -7.77 11.27 -2.58
CA ASP A 176 -8.53 11.58 -3.80
C ASP A 176 -8.42 10.44 -4.83
N TYR A 177 -7.26 9.80 -4.92
CA TYR A 177 -6.95 8.72 -5.86
C TYR A 177 -6.36 7.52 -5.13
N CYS A 178 -6.68 6.31 -5.61
CA CYS A 178 -6.19 5.07 -5.03
C CYS A 178 -5.66 4.15 -6.13
N ILE A 179 -4.35 3.87 -6.10
CA ILE A 179 -3.73 2.85 -6.94
C ILE A 179 -3.67 1.55 -6.14
N LEU A 180 -4.40 0.54 -6.63
CA LEU A 180 -4.51 -0.74 -5.95
C LEU A 180 -3.36 -1.66 -6.34
N MET A 181 -2.68 -2.22 -5.34
CA MET A 181 -1.64 -3.22 -5.50
C MET A 181 -2.02 -4.54 -4.83
N LYS A 182 -1.41 -5.65 -5.24
CA LYS A 182 -1.59 -6.91 -4.52
C LYS A 182 -0.82 -6.86 -3.19
N ARG A 183 -1.50 -7.20 -2.10
CA ARG A 183 -0.82 -7.49 -0.83
C ARG A 183 -0.21 -8.87 -0.90
N TRP A 184 1.06 -8.98 -0.57
CA TRP A 184 1.71 -10.25 -0.37
C TRP A 184 1.85 -10.52 1.14
N LEU A 185 1.30 -11.66 1.58
CA LEU A 185 1.44 -12.20 2.92
C LEU A 185 2.10 -13.57 2.76
N GLY A 186 3.39 -13.60 2.44
CA GLY A 186 4.11 -14.85 2.27
C GLY A 186 4.53 -15.48 3.61
N PRO A 187 5.03 -16.73 3.58
CA PRO A 187 5.42 -17.48 4.78
C PRO A 187 6.53 -16.83 5.62
N LEU A 188 7.18 -15.79 5.08
CA LEU A 188 8.17 -14.98 5.79
C LEU A 188 7.53 -13.78 6.53
N GLY A 189 6.20 -13.71 6.62
CA GLY A 189 5.48 -12.62 7.26
C GLY A 189 5.85 -11.26 6.65
N GLY A 190 6.11 -10.25 7.49
CA GLY A 190 6.52 -8.91 7.03
C GLY A 190 7.92 -8.80 6.40
N GLY A 191 8.65 -9.90 6.25
CA GLY A 191 10.02 -9.92 5.73
C GLY A 191 10.13 -9.97 4.20
N SER A 192 9.05 -10.19 3.46
CA SER A 192 9.09 -10.24 2.00
C SER A 192 9.18 -8.85 1.37
N MET A 193 10.04 -8.69 0.38
CA MET A 193 10.20 -7.45 -0.40
C MET A 193 9.22 -7.34 -1.58
N ILE A 194 8.33 -8.29 -1.79
CA ILE A 194 7.41 -8.30 -2.94
C ILE A 194 6.50 -7.08 -2.93
N GLY A 195 6.04 -6.66 -1.76
CA GLY A 195 5.24 -5.44 -1.63
C GLY A 195 6.00 -4.18 -2.06
N GLN A 196 7.28 -4.07 -1.71
CA GLN A 196 8.13 -2.95 -2.14
C GLN A 196 8.38 -2.99 -3.64
N ILE A 197 8.64 -4.18 -4.22
CA ILE A 197 8.83 -4.35 -5.67
C ILE A 197 7.57 -3.86 -6.41
N THR A 198 6.38 -4.23 -5.95
CA THR A 198 5.13 -3.78 -6.55
C THR A 198 4.91 -2.27 -6.39
N GLN A 199 5.23 -1.71 -5.24
CA GLN A 199 5.18 -0.25 -5.03
C GLN A 199 6.20 0.49 -5.90
N MET A 200 7.40 -0.07 -6.11
CA MET A 200 8.41 0.48 -7.02
C MET A 200 7.96 0.43 -8.48
N TYR A 201 7.30 -0.67 -8.89
CA TYR A 201 6.69 -0.76 -10.21
C TYR A 201 5.67 0.37 -10.43
N ILE A 202 4.81 0.64 -9.43
CA ILE A 202 3.84 1.76 -9.50
C ILE A 202 4.58 3.11 -9.53
N ALA A 203 5.64 3.28 -8.76
CA ALA A 203 6.47 4.49 -8.80
C ALA A 203 7.13 4.72 -10.17
N ASP A 204 7.36 3.66 -10.94
CA ASP A 204 7.85 3.74 -12.32
C ASP A 204 6.76 4.10 -13.34
N LEU A 205 5.49 3.83 -13.03
CA LEU A 205 4.35 4.23 -13.87
C LEU A 205 4.00 5.71 -13.71
N LEU A 206 4.22 6.27 -12.51
CA LEU A 206 4.00 7.67 -12.18
C LEU A 206 5.15 8.56 -12.65
#